data_b5549fb1c27950bc31b80ea8d3292ab3
#
_entry.id   b5549fb1c27950bc31b80ea8d3292ab3
#
_cell.length_a   1.000
_cell.length_b   1.000
_cell.length_c   1.000
_cell.angle_alpha   90.00
_cell.angle_beta   90.00
_cell.angle_gamma   90.00
#
_symmetry.space_group_name_H-M   'P 1'
#
loop_
_entity.id
_entity.type
_entity.pdbx_description
1 polymer ?
#
loop_
_entity_poly.entity_id
_entity_poly.type
_entity_poly.pdbx_seq_one_letter_code
_entity_poly.pdbx_strand_id
1 'polypeptide(L)'
;MEARRQTETTNTQARSDLNATTMKQFVDHPESTCQFGMARQEITPPVGIYHRMWGAATHQQAAGVHRPLIAAVMVFRRAGADQPSDNDQIVVTLDHCILGPSELESLRKEVAQATGYDPSSLLFLYSHTHAAGLMALDRQELPGGEHIPPYLASINQTVAELARQALADLRPSLFTYATGRCNLAAHRDFRDEERDLWVCGYNPDGPADDTVMVVRVCETDGGLRAVLTNYACHPTTLAWENDQISPDFPGAMREVVETATGVPCLFLQGASGDLGPVDGYVGDLEVADRNGRQLGHATLAALYGLPAAGTRHQYQGPVVSGATLGAWTHQPLPEQRQQAIAAWQLTRLQVELPYRSGLPALADVQAEKTLWQQKKEAASASGDAQAMRDCHAMVERQTRLLWRLGGLVPGTHYPLAVYMWRIGDALWIALQGEPYQQLQIALRERFNSLPLVISTIANEASPAYLPPAELYDTGIYQETIAVLAPGCLETLIEAISEKITEIFQLD
;
A
#
# COMPACT_ATOMS: atom_id res chain seq x y z
N MET A 1 56.47 45.26 -4.25
CA MET A 1 55.31 45.77 -3.51
C MET A 1 53.96 45.47 -4.15
N GLU A 2 53.89 45.35 -5.48
CA GLU A 2 52.64 45.04 -6.19
C GLU A 2 52.13 43.57 -6.01
N ALA A 3 52.98 42.58 -5.88
CA ALA A 3 52.60 41.20 -5.73
C ALA A 3 51.92 40.89 -4.37
N ARG A 4 52.17 41.71 -3.31
CA ARG A 4 51.50 41.56 -2.01
C ARG A 4 50.12 42.20 -1.96
N ARG A 5 49.82 43.18 -2.80
CA ARG A 5 48.50 43.81 -2.88
C ARG A 5 47.48 42.99 -3.66
N GLN A 6 47.89 42.20 -4.64
CA GLN A 6 46.98 41.34 -5.41
C GLN A 6 46.56 40.10 -4.61
N THR A 7 47.36 39.55 -3.72
CA THR A 7 47.01 38.40 -2.88
C THR A 7 46.07 38.77 -1.71
N GLU A 8 46.15 40.04 -1.21
CA GLU A 8 45.23 40.48 -0.17
C GLU A 8 43.83 40.83 -0.71
N THR A 9 43.72 41.36 -1.95
CA THR A 9 42.41 41.64 -2.59
C THR A 9 41.66 40.38 -2.99
N THR A 10 42.34 39.37 -3.51
CA THR A 10 41.72 38.08 -3.83
C THR A 10 41.26 37.29 -2.61
N ASN A 11 41.96 37.39 -1.47
CA ASN A 11 41.60 36.73 -0.24
C ASN A 11 40.44 37.44 0.49
N THR A 12 40.24 38.76 0.29
CA THR A 12 39.13 39.54 0.83
C THR A 12 37.86 39.30 0.02
N GLN A 13 37.98 39.15 -1.30
CA GLN A 13 36.85 38.84 -2.19
C GLN A 13 36.35 37.39 -2.00
N ALA A 14 37.24 36.40 -1.87
CA ALA A 14 36.88 35.03 -1.54
C ALA A 14 36.27 34.87 -0.16
N ARG A 15 36.60 35.79 0.81
CA ARG A 15 35.93 35.84 2.13
C ARG A 15 34.58 36.56 2.09
N SER A 16 34.34 37.52 1.15
CA SER A 16 33.05 38.17 0.99
C SER A 16 32.05 37.24 0.28
N ASP A 17 32.49 36.40 -0.64
CA ASP A 17 31.61 35.43 -1.35
C ASP A 17 31.19 34.24 -0.47
N LEU A 18 31.98 33.88 0.56
CA LEU A 18 31.59 32.94 1.61
C LEU A 18 30.55 33.49 2.59
N ASN A 19 30.38 34.83 2.68
CA ASN A 19 29.41 35.50 3.56
C ASN A 19 28.06 35.81 2.87
N ALA A 20 27.87 35.49 1.58
CA ALA A 20 26.64 35.82 0.85
C ALA A 20 25.57 34.72 0.90
N THR A 21 25.88 33.53 1.41
CA THR A 21 24.86 32.52 1.67
C THR A 21 24.43 32.65 3.13
N THR A 22 23.25 33.25 3.35
CA THR A 22 22.65 33.27 4.69
C THR A 22 22.50 31.83 5.17
N MET A 23 23.41 31.38 6.05
CA MET A 23 23.36 30.03 6.59
C MET A 23 22.02 29.80 7.27
N LYS A 24 21.35 28.71 6.92
CA LYS A 24 20.10 28.32 7.59
C LYS A 24 20.37 28.14 9.10
N GLN A 25 19.67 28.88 9.92
CA GLN A 25 19.73 28.77 11.38
C GLN A 25 18.70 27.78 11.95
N PHE A 26 17.93 27.13 11.11
CA PHE A 26 16.97 26.10 11.47
C PHE A 26 16.80 25.07 10.35
N VAL A 27 16.36 23.89 10.72
CA VAL A 27 15.95 22.82 9.82
C VAL A 27 14.53 22.41 10.18
N ASP A 28 13.62 22.60 9.23
CA ASP A 28 12.26 22.07 9.33
C ASP A 28 12.24 20.64 8.75
N HIS A 29 11.37 19.82 9.33
CA HIS A 29 11.08 18.46 8.84
C HIS A 29 9.66 18.45 8.29
N PRO A 30 9.34 17.56 7.34
CA PRO A 30 7.98 17.38 6.87
C PRO A 30 7.06 16.95 8.02
N GLU A 31 6.01 17.71 8.25
CA GLU A 31 5.02 17.44 9.28
C GLU A 31 3.60 17.75 8.80
N SER A 32 2.64 17.17 9.47
CA SER A 32 1.21 17.43 9.27
C SER A 32 0.48 17.46 10.59
N THR A 33 -0.64 18.18 10.64
CA THR A 33 -1.59 18.10 11.76
C THR A 33 -3.02 18.01 11.26
N CYS A 34 -3.79 17.13 11.88
CA CYS A 34 -5.22 16.99 11.66
C CYS A 34 -5.90 16.41 12.90
N GLN A 35 -7.24 16.34 12.90
CA GLN A 35 -7.95 15.44 13.81
C GLN A 35 -7.77 14.02 13.28
N PHE A 36 -7.30 13.12 14.13
CA PHE A 36 -7.11 11.72 13.79
C PHE A 36 -7.71 10.81 14.84
N GLY A 37 -8.45 9.80 14.40
CA GLY A 37 -8.96 8.74 15.25
C GLY A 37 -8.72 7.39 14.63
N MET A 38 -8.55 6.36 15.45
CA MET A 38 -8.25 5.02 14.96
C MET A 38 -8.84 3.97 15.91
N ALA A 39 -9.31 2.87 15.32
CA ALA A 39 -9.68 1.65 16.02
C ALA A 39 -9.26 0.43 15.21
N ARG A 40 -8.98 -0.69 15.89
CA ARG A 40 -8.63 -1.95 15.23
C ARG A 40 -9.11 -3.15 16.02
N GLN A 41 -9.34 -4.26 15.32
CA GLN A 41 -9.75 -5.52 15.91
C GLN A 41 -9.28 -6.69 15.06
N GLU A 42 -9.13 -7.84 15.69
CA GLU A 42 -8.94 -9.12 15.03
C GLU A 42 -10.19 -9.52 14.23
N ILE A 43 -9.96 -10.01 12.99
CA ILE A 43 -10.99 -10.51 12.07
C ILE A 43 -10.64 -11.89 11.53
N THR A 44 -9.87 -12.68 12.27
CA THR A 44 -9.44 -14.01 11.83
C THR A 44 -10.67 -14.92 11.59
N PRO A 45 -10.82 -15.54 10.40
CA PRO A 45 -11.90 -16.46 10.13
C PRO A 45 -11.72 -17.79 10.89
N PRO A 46 -12.78 -18.59 11.03
CA PRO A 46 -12.67 -19.89 11.68
C PRO A 46 -11.79 -20.85 10.89
N VAL A 47 -11.02 -21.70 11.59
CA VAL A 47 -10.31 -22.83 10.98
C VAL A 47 -11.34 -23.72 10.26
N GLY A 48 -10.97 -24.25 9.10
CA GLY A 48 -11.87 -24.97 8.22
C GLY A 48 -12.57 -24.12 7.16
N ILE A 49 -12.45 -22.78 7.19
CA ILE A 49 -12.95 -21.92 6.11
C ILE A 49 -12.25 -22.22 4.79
N TYR A 50 -12.93 -21.99 3.66
CA TYR A 50 -12.29 -22.06 2.34
C TYR A 50 -11.06 -21.16 2.28
N HIS A 51 -9.90 -21.76 1.98
CA HIS A 51 -8.60 -21.07 2.08
C HIS A 51 -7.82 -21.08 0.76
N ARG A 52 -8.20 -21.93 -0.19
CA ARG A 52 -7.48 -22.05 -1.45
C ARG A 52 -7.40 -20.72 -2.19
N MET A 53 -6.20 -20.19 -2.34
CA MET A 53 -5.89 -18.97 -3.10
C MET A 53 -5.10 -19.29 -4.38
N TRP A 54 -4.20 -20.27 -4.32
CA TRP A 54 -3.29 -20.62 -5.40
C TRP A 54 -3.84 -21.75 -6.26
N GLY A 55 -3.68 -21.65 -7.58
CA GLY A 55 -4.08 -22.72 -8.51
C GLY A 55 -3.38 -24.06 -8.23
N ALA A 56 -2.10 -24.01 -7.81
CA ALA A 56 -1.29 -25.18 -7.48
C ALA A 56 -1.60 -25.79 -6.10
N ALA A 57 -2.38 -25.13 -5.24
CA ALA A 57 -2.70 -25.64 -3.91
C ALA A 57 -3.45 -26.97 -3.97
N THR A 58 -3.13 -27.89 -3.04
CA THR A 58 -3.81 -29.19 -2.90
C THR A 58 -4.87 -29.16 -1.81
N HIS A 59 -4.79 -28.24 -0.84
CA HIS A 59 -5.78 -28.02 0.19
C HIS A 59 -6.95 -27.17 -0.32
N GLN A 60 -8.10 -27.27 0.33
CA GLN A 60 -9.29 -26.43 0.10
C GLN A 60 -9.57 -25.52 1.31
N GLN A 61 -9.35 -26.04 2.51
CA GLN A 61 -9.71 -25.44 3.78
C GLN A 61 -8.46 -25.07 4.59
N ALA A 62 -8.57 -24.06 5.44
CA ALA A 62 -7.54 -23.71 6.38
C ALA A 62 -7.39 -24.80 7.45
N ALA A 63 -6.16 -25.28 7.68
CA ALA A 63 -5.84 -26.25 8.72
C ALA A 63 -5.56 -25.62 10.08
N GLY A 64 -5.25 -24.31 10.11
CA GLY A 64 -4.95 -23.57 11.34
C GLY A 64 -4.77 -22.07 11.09
N VAL A 65 -4.27 -21.39 12.11
CA VAL A 65 -3.96 -19.97 12.08
C VAL A 65 -2.50 -19.77 12.44
N HIS A 66 -1.74 -19.14 11.54
CA HIS A 66 -0.36 -18.73 11.82
C HIS A 66 -0.32 -17.47 12.68
N ARG A 67 -1.00 -16.41 12.22
CA ARG A 67 -1.16 -15.14 12.93
C ARG A 67 -2.56 -14.56 12.69
N PRO A 68 -3.07 -13.76 13.64
CA PRO A 68 -4.38 -13.15 13.48
C PRO A 68 -4.41 -12.16 12.31
N LEU A 69 -5.55 -12.15 11.61
CA LEU A 69 -5.87 -11.11 10.63
C LEU A 69 -6.48 -9.91 11.36
N ILE A 70 -6.12 -8.71 10.92
CA ILE A 70 -6.54 -7.46 11.55
C ILE A 70 -7.35 -6.62 10.55
N ALA A 71 -8.44 -6.02 11.06
CA ALA A 71 -9.08 -4.87 10.46
C ALA A 71 -8.77 -3.63 11.28
N ALA A 72 -8.52 -2.50 10.62
CA ALA A 72 -8.41 -1.21 11.29
C ALA A 72 -9.16 -0.13 10.51
N VAL A 73 -9.65 0.87 11.23
CA VAL A 73 -10.27 2.07 10.66
C VAL A 73 -9.50 3.28 11.14
N MET A 74 -9.13 4.14 10.22
CA MET A 74 -8.55 5.45 10.45
C MET A 74 -9.51 6.52 9.97
N VAL A 75 -9.69 7.57 10.75
CA VAL A 75 -10.47 8.75 10.36
C VAL A 75 -9.56 9.96 10.40
N PHE A 76 -9.53 10.68 9.29
CA PHE A 76 -8.80 11.93 9.14
C PHE A 76 -9.81 13.06 8.93
N ARG A 77 -9.71 14.11 9.73
CA ARG A 77 -10.52 15.32 9.64
C ARG A 77 -9.63 16.54 9.73
N ARG A 78 -10.00 17.60 9.02
CA ARG A 78 -9.27 18.88 9.05
C ARG A 78 -9.02 19.36 10.48
N ALA A 79 -7.83 19.86 10.75
CA ALA A 79 -7.48 20.46 12.04
C ALA A 79 -8.47 21.58 12.43
N GLY A 80 -8.95 21.55 13.67
CA GLY A 80 -9.90 22.52 14.21
C GLY A 80 -11.34 22.36 13.71
N ALA A 81 -11.67 21.32 12.95
CA ALA A 81 -13.04 20.99 12.57
C ALA A 81 -13.70 20.11 13.65
N ASP A 82 -14.79 20.58 14.23
CA ASP A 82 -15.50 19.89 15.31
C ASP A 82 -16.70 19.06 14.80
N GLN A 83 -17.11 19.27 13.53
CA GLN A 83 -18.27 18.61 12.95
C GLN A 83 -17.86 17.71 11.78
N PRO A 84 -18.56 16.59 11.55
CA PRO A 84 -18.42 15.77 10.36
C PRO A 84 -18.61 16.57 9.08
N SER A 85 -17.85 16.25 8.05
CA SER A 85 -18.00 16.87 6.73
C SER A 85 -17.66 15.86 5.61
N ASP A 86 -18.12 16.15 4.39
CA ASP A 86 -17.77 15.36 3.19
C ASP A 86 -16.28 15.45 2.83
N ASN A 87 -15.53 16.31 3.53
CA ASN A 87 -14.08 16.43 3.42
C ASN A 87 -13.32 15.59 4.45
N ASP A 88 -14.00 14.80 5.30
CA ASP A 88 -13.35 13.82 6.14
C ASP A 88 -12.96 12.59 5.29
N GLN A 89 -11.82 11.99 5.56
CA GLN A 89 -11.42 10.74 4.90
C GLN A 89 -11.46 9.59 5.90
N ILE A 90 -12.29 8.59 5.62
CA ILE A 90 -12.35 7.35 6.39
C ILE A 90 -11.63 6.26 5.59
N VAL A 91 -10.62 5.66 6.20
CA VAL A 91 -9.79 4.60 5.60
C VAL A 91 -9.93 3.33 6.41
N VAL A 92 -10.41 2.29 5.77
CA VAL A 92 -10.50 0.93 6.32
C VAL A 92 -9.33 0.12 5.77
N THR A 93 -8.59 -0.56 6.63
CA THR A 93 -7.55 -1.53 6.22
C THR A 93 -7.94 -2.94 6.64
N LEU A 94 -7.76 -3.90 5.75
CA LEU A 94 -8.14 -5.31 5.97
C LEU A 94 -6.97 -6.24 5.63
N ASP A 95 -6.69 -7.22 6.47
CA ASP A 95 -5.76 -8.32 6.15
C ASP A 95 -6.44 -9.36 5.26
N HIS A 96 -6.73 -8.96 4.05
CA HIS A 96 -7.22 -9.80 2.96
C HIS A 96 -6.48 -9.48 1.68
N CYS A 97 -6.54 -10.40 0.70
CA CYS A 97 -6.05 -10.13 -0.63
C CYS A 97 -6.89 -9.04 -1.29
N ILE A 98 -8.20 -9.23 -1.29
CA ILE A 98 -9.21 -8.31 -1.81
C ILE A 98 -10.61 -8.84 -1.46
N LEU A 99 -11.61 -7.97 -1.44
CA LEU A 99 -13.04 -8.34 -1.51
C LEU A 99 -13.57 -8.10 -2.92
N GLY A 100 -14.55 -8.92 -3.32
CA GLY A 100 -15.28 -8.74 -4.55
C GLY A 100 -16.19 -7.51 -4.53
N PRO A 101 -16.68 -7.04 -5.69
CA PRO A 101 -17.54 -5.84 -5.74
C PRO A 101 -18.79 -5.94 -4.87
N SER A 102 -19.45 -7.11 -4.84
CA SER A 102 -20.67 -7.33 -4.02
C SER A 102 -20.37 -7.35 -2.52
N GLU A 103 -19.27 -7.99 -2.13
CA GLU A 103 -18.81 -8.08 -0.75
C GLU A 103 -18.38 -6.71 -0.23
N LEU A 104 -17.62 -5.96 -1.06
CA LEU A 104 -17.20 -4.60 -0.74
C LEU A 104 -18.39 -3.64 -0.64
N GLU A 105 -19.35 -3.72 -1.57
CA GLU A 105 -20.54 -2.86 -1.53
C GLU A 105 -21.39 -3.12 -0.27
N SER A 106 -21.52 -4.39 0.13
CA SER A 106 -22.18 -4.77 1.39
C SER A 106 -21.48 -4.16 2.60
N LEU A 107 -20.14 -4.27 2.67
CA LEU A 107 -19.33 -3.69 3.73
C LEU A 107 -19.43 -2.15 3.73
N ARG A 108 -19.30 -1.53 2.58
CA ARG A 108 -19.40 -0.07 2.40
C ARG A 108 -20.73 0.47 2.90
N LYS A 109 -21.82 -0.19 2.54
CA LYS A 109 -23.19 0.19 2.96
C LYS A 109 -23.35 0.09 4.48
N GLU A 110 -22.84 -0.97 5.10
CA GLU A 110 -22.93 -1.16 6.56
C GLU A 110 -22.14 -0.08 7.31
N VAL A 111 -20.92 0.24 6.85
CA VAL A 111 -20.10 1.30 7.44
C VAL A 111 -20.74 2.68 7.23
N ALA A 112 -21.27 2.98 6.05
CA ALA A 112 -21.95 4.24 5.76
C ALA A 112 -23.20 4.41 6.66
N GLN A 113 -23.98 3.35 6.82
CA GLN A 113 -25.15 3.36 7.68
C GLN A 113 -24.79 3.57 9.17
N ALA A 114 -23.70 2.93 9.62
CA ALA A 114 -23.24 3.01 11.00
C ALA A 114 -22.67 4.38 11.37
N THR A 115 -22.09 5.10 10.41
CA THR A 115 -21.36 6.36 10.62
C THR A 115 -22.14 7.59 10.17
N GLY A 116 -23.10 7.43 9.26
CA GLY A 116 -23.82 8.53 8.62
C GLY A 116 -23.05 9.26 7.52
N TYR A 117 -21.85 8.76 7.16
CA TYR A 117 -21.05 9.32 6.06
C TYR A 117 -21.53 8.80 4.70
N ASP A 118 -21.33 9.61 3.68
CA ASP A 118 -21.56 9.19 2.30
C ASP A 118 -20.64 8.01 1.95
N PRO A 119 -21.14 6.93 1.32
CA PRO A 119 -20.32 5.78 0.91
C PRO A 119 -19.07 6.17 0.11
N SER A 120 -19.12 7.29 -0.62
CA SER A 120 -17.98 7.78 -1.38
C SER A 120 -16.84 8.33 -0.53
N SER A 121 -17.08 8.67 0.75
CA SER A 121 -16.04 9.08 1.72
C SER A 121 -15.26 7.90 2.29
N LEU A 122 -15.68 6.66 2.00
CA LEU A 122 -15.06 5.44 2.51
C LEU A 122 -14.03 4.91 1.52
N LEU A 123 -12.84 4.67 2.02
CA LEU A 123 -11.73 4.08 1.28
C LEU A 123 -11.31 2.77 1.93
N PHE A 124 -11.26 1.70 1.15
CA PHE A 124 -10.86 0.37 1.62
C PHE A 124 -9.51 0.01 1.03
N LEU A 125 -8.57 -0.36 1.90
CA LEU A 125 -7.23 -0.80 1.56
C LEU A 125 -7.02 -2.22 2.08
N TYR A 126 -6.18 -2.98 1.40
CA TYR A 126 -5.88 -4.36 1.75
C TYR A 126 -4.38 -4.51 2.02
N SER A 127 -4.01 -5.38 2.96
CA SER A 127 -2.62 -5.81 3.08
C SER A 127 -2.20 -6.65 1.86
N HIS A 128 -3.18 -7.17 1.13
CA HIS A 128 -3.05 -8.01 -0.05
C HIS A 128 -2.43 -9.38 0.23
N THR A 129 -2.55 -9.88 1.46
CA THR A 129 -2.07 -11.23 1.80
C THR A 129 -2.78 -12.30 0.97
N HIS A 130 -1.99 -13.21 0.40
CA HIS A 130 -2.50 -14.36 -0.34
C HIS A 130 -2.70 -15.60 0.55
N ALA A 131 -2.51 -15.47 1.86
CA ALA A 131 -2.68 -16.54 2.84
C ALA A 131 -3.89 -16.35 3.78
N ALA A 132 -4.86 -15.53 3.37
CA ALA A 132 -6.12 -15.32 4.10
C ALA A 132 -7.32 -16.03 3.44
N GLY A 133 -7.13 -16.71 2.31
CA GLY A 133 -8.18 -17.27 1.49
C GLY A 133 -8.89 -16.21 0.62
N LEU A 134 -9.65 -16.67 -0.36
CA LEU A 134 -10.46 -15.81 -1.23
C LEU A 134 -11.90 -15.75 -0.69
N MET A 135 -12.21 -14.65 0.01
CA MET A 135 -13.50 -14.43 0.65
C MET A 135 -14.54 -13.88 -0.34
N ALA A 136 -15.05 -14.75 -1.21
CA ALA A 136 -16.03 -14.42 -2.24
C ALA A 136 -17.25 -15.37 -2.16
N LEU A 137 -18.45 -14.81 -2.27
CA LEU A 137 -19.71 -15.57 -2.12
C LEU A 137 -19.89 -16.64 -3.19
N ASP A 138 -19.24 -16.51 -4.35
CA ASP A 138 -19.24 -17.55 -5.41
C ASP A 138 -18.47 -18.81 -5.01
N ARG A 139 -17.81 -18.81 -3.86
CA ARG A 139 -17.06 -19.95 -3.29
C ARG A 139 -17.85 -20.69 -2.19
N GLN A 140 -19.05 -20.24 -1.85
CA GLN A 140 -19.82 -20.78 -0.72
C GLN A 140 -20.16 -22.27 -0.83
N GLU A 141 -20.22 -22.82 -2.05
CA GLU A 141 -20.52 -24.24 -2.30
C GLU A 141 -19.25 -25.12 -2.33
N LEU A 142 -18.07 -24.53 -2.16
CA LEU A 142 -16.81 -25.27 -2.09
C LEU A 142 -16.54 -25.74 -0.65
N PRO A 143 -15.70 -26.78 -0.42
CA PRO A 143 -15.38 -27.24 0.92
C PRO A 143 -14.87 -26.10 1.82
N GLY A 144 -15.54 -25.84 2.94
CA GLY A 144 -15.29 -24.73 3.85
C GLY A 144 -15.90 -23.39 3.41
N GLY A 145 -16.53 -23.35 2.25
CA GLY A 145 -17.17 -22.15 1.72
C GLY A 145 -18.41 -21.75 2.49
N GLU A 146 -19.06 -22.69 3.19
CA GLU A 146 -20.20 -22.44 4.08
C GLU A 146 -19.89 -21.46 5.21
N HIS A 147 -18.61 -21.27 5.54
CA HIS A 147 -18.15 -20.29 6.52
C HIS A 147 -18.01 -18.88 5.96
N ILE A 148 -17.97 -18.68 4.63
CA ILE A 148 -17.75 -17.37 4.01
C ILE A 148 -18.90 -16.39 4.31
N PRO A 149 -20.20 -16.72 4.08
CA PRO A 149 -21.27 -15.76 4.32
C PRO A 149 -21.34 -15.24 5.77
N PRO A 150 -21.32 -16.11 6.82
CA PRO A 150 -21.32 -15.61 8.19
C PRO A 150 -20.05 -14.85 8.57
N TYR A 151 -18.90 -15.20 7.99
CA TYR A 151 -17.65 -14.48 8.19
C TYR A 151 -17.68 -13.05 7.59
N LEU A 152 -18.16 -12.91 6.36
CA LEU A 152 -18.34 -11.58 5.72
C LEU A 152 -19.34 -10.71 6.51
N ALA A 153 -20.43 -11.29 6.99
CA ALA A 153 -21.37 -10.58 7.86
C ALA A 153 -20.71 -10.10 9.16
N SER A 154 -19.84 -10.92 9.76
CA SER A 154 -19.07 -10.55 10.95
C SER A 154 -18.06 -9.40 10.64
N ILE A 155 -17.36 -9.45 9.50
CA ILE A 155 -16.48 -8.34 9.06
C ILE A 155 -17.27 -7.05 8.93
N ASN A 156 -18.43 -7.08 8.27
CA ASN A 156 -19.26 -5.90 8.06
C ASN A 156 -19.63 -5.24 9.40
N GLN A 157 -20.09 -6.03 10.37
CA GLN A 157 -20.45 -5.55 11.71
C GLN A 157 -19.22 -5.02 12.47
N THR A 158 -18.11 -5.76 12.44
CA THR A 158 -16.88 -5.38 13.14
C THR A 158 -16.33 -4.07 12.58
N VAL A 159 -16.22 -3.92 11.27
CA VAL A 159 -15.68 -2.70 10.63
C VAL A 159 -16.60 -1.50 10.86
N ALA A 160 -17.93 -1.70 10.83
CA ALA A 160 -18.91 -0.66 11.17
C ALA A 160 -18.74 -0.16 12.60
N GLU A 161 -18.50 -1.08 13.55
CA GLU A 161 -18.22 -0.71 14.95
C GLU A 161 -16.87 -0.02 15.12
N LEU A 162 -15.81 -0.51 14.43
CA LEU A 162 -14.52 0.13 14.42
C LEU A 162 -14.59 1.56 13.84
N ALA A 163 -15.41 1.78 12.82
CA ALA A 163 -15.61 3.12 12.26
C ALA A 163 -16.25 4.08 13.30
N ARG A 164 -17.23 3.63 14.06
CA ARG A 164 -17.79 4.42 15.18
C ARG A 164 -16.76 4.71 16.26
N GLN A 165 -15.96 3.72 16.63
CA GLN A 165 -14.89 3.89 17.62
C GLN A 165 -13.81 4.85 17.15
N ALA A 166 -13.37 4.75 15.89
CA ALA A 166 -12.39 5.67 15.31
C ALA A 166 -12.92 7.10 15.24
N LEU A 167 -14.21 7.30 14.95
CA LEU A 167 -14.85 8.61 15.02
C LEU A 167 -14.90 9.18 16.43
N ALA A 168 -15.14 8.32 17.44
CA ALA A 168 -15.12 8.71 18.85
C ALA A 168 -13.70 9.00 19.38
N ASP A 169 -12.67 8.41 18.76
CA ASP A 169 -11.25 8.59 19.11
C ASP A 169 -10.62 9.83 18.41
N LEU A 170 -11.39 10.62 17.65
CA LEU A 170 -10.90 11.80 16.96
C LEU A 170 -10.33 12.83 17.93
N ARG A 171 -9.06 13.19 17.74
CA ARG A 171 -8.37 14.21 18.52
C ARG A 171 -7.21 14.81 17.72
N PRO A 172 -6.76 16.04 18.06
CA PRO A 172 -5.64 16.69 17.40
C PRO A 172 -4.40 15.81 17.44
N SER A 173 -3.79 15.59 16.29
CA SER A 173 -2.63 14.72 16.15
C SER A 173 -1.61 15.31 15.20
N LEU A 174 -0.33 15.02 15.49
CA LEU A 174 0.82 15.40 14.70
C LEU A 174 1.35 14.18 13.94
N PHE A 175 1.68 14.38 12.68
CA PHE A 175 2.25 13.37 11.81
C PHE A 175 3.66 13.79 11.40
N THR A 176 4.62 12.89 11.50
CA THR A 176 5.97 13.05 10.98
C THR A 176 6.31 11.89 10.06
N TYR A 177 7.12 12.15 9.05
CA TYR A 177 7.37 11.25 7.95
C TYR A 177 8.86 10.94 7.84
N ALA A 178 9.20 9.66 7.73
CA ALA A 178 10.56 9.19 7.48
C ALA A 178 10.59 8.22 6.31
N THR A 179 11.70 8.23 5.60
CA THR A 179 12.00 7.24 4.57
C THR A 179 13.14 6.35 5.05
N GLY A 180 12.88 5.05 5.15
CA GLY A 180 13.87 4.01 5.39
C GLY A 180 14.11 3.15 4.16
N ARG A 181 14.89 2.07 4.31
CA ARG A 181 15.14 1.10 3.26
C ARG A 181 15.02 -0.34 3.77
N CYS A 182 14.42 -1.19 2.93
CA CYS A 182 14.30 -2.63 3.18
C CYS A 182 14.41 -3.39 1.86
N ASN A 183 15.36 -4.30 1.75
CA ASN A 183 15.55 -5.13 0.56
C ASN A 183 14.80 -6.46 0.63
N LEU A 184 13.64 -6.49 1.28
CA LEU A 184 12.73 -7.63 1.28
C LEU A 184 12.12 -7.86 -0.11
N ALA A 185 11.70 -6.78 -0.78
CA ALA A 185 11.10 -6.84 -2.11
C ALA A 185 12.15 -7.08 -3.19
N ALA A 186 11.79 -7.88 -4.19
CA ALA A 186 12.53 -8.12 -5.40
C ALA A 186 11.61 -8.05 -6.62
N HIS A 187 12.18 -7.73 -7.78
CA HIS A 187 11.47 -7.85 -9.05
C HIS A 187 11.11 -9.30 -9.31
N ARG A 188 9.90 -9.58 -9.82
CA ARG A 188 9.40 -10.96 -9.95
C ARG A 188 9.26 -11.46 -11.38
N ASP A 189 9.45 -10.62 -12.39
CA ASP A 189 9.38 -11.05 -13.79
C ASP A 189 10.75 -11.57 -14.20
N PHE A 190 10.86 -12.90 -14.31
CA PHE A 190 12.09 -13.61 -14.64
C PHE A 190 11.96 -14.30 -16.00
N ARG A 191 12.95 -14.12 -16.87
CA ARG A 191 13.02 -14.80 -18.16
C ARG A 191 13.78 -16.12 -18.02
N ASP A 192 13.08 -17.26 -18.16
CA ASP A 192 13.69 -18.58 -18.28
C ASP A 192 14.07 -18.78 -19.76
N GLU A 193 15.32 -18.52 -20.10
CA GLU A 193 15.81 -18.61 -21.47
C GLU A 193 15.90 -20.06 -21.96
N GLU A 194 16.14 -21.03 -21.07
CA GLU A 194 16.23 -22.44 -21.43
C GLU A 194 14.88 -22.98 -21.91
N ARG A 195 13.79 -22.51 -21.30
CA ARG A 195 12.43 -22.94 -21.61
C ARG A 195 11.67 -21.97 -22.51
N ASP A 196 12.30 -20.85 -22.86
CA ASP A 196 11.72 -19.77 -23.68
C ASP A 196 10.39 -19.25 -23.14
N LEU A 197 10.32 -18.97 -21.83
CA LEU A 197 9.11 -18.48 -21.20
C LEU A 197 9.41 -17.47 -20.08
N TRP A 198 8.41 -16.65 -19.75
CA TRP A 198 8.43 -15.81 -18.58
C TRP A 198 7.79 -16.50 -17.38
N VAL A 199 8.40 -16.36 -16.23
CA VAL A 199 7.87 -16.85 -14.95
C VAL A 199 7.73 -15.69 -13.96
N CYS A 200 6.71 -15.76 -13.12
CA CYS A 200 6.52 -14.84 -12.01
C CYS A 200 7.17 -15.46 -10.77
N GLY A 201 8.23 -14.84 -10.26
CA GLY A 201 8.97 -15.38 -9.13
C GLY A 201 10.02 -14.41 -8.61
N TYR A 202 11.28 -14.72 -8.81
CA TYR A 202 12.42 -13.87 -8.40
C TYR A 202 13.32 -13.60 -9.60
N ASN A 203 13.56 -12.32 -9.87
CA ASN A 203 14.53 -11.86 -10.85
C ASN A 203 15.69 -11.16 -10.13
N PRO A 204 16.85 -11.81 -10.02
CA PRO A 204 18.01 -11.24 -9.29
C PRO A 204 18.61 -9.99 -9.96
N ASP A 205 18.38 -9.82 -11.26
CA ASP A 205 18.91 -8.70 -12.05
C ASP A 205 17.92 -7.54 -12.20
N GLY A 206 16.67 -7.74 -11.80
CA GLY A 206 15.62 -6.72 -11.87
C GLY A 206 15.72 -5.72 -10.71
N PRO A 207 15.54 -4.41 -10.97
CA PRO A 207 15.51 -3.41 -9.90
C PRO A 207 14.27 -3.58 -9.02
N ALA A 208 14.41 -3.30 -7.73
CA ALA A 208 13.30 -3.25 -6.79
C ALA A 208 13.36 -1.98 -5.94
N ASP A 209 12.24 -1.30 -5.77
CA ASP A 209 12.11 -0.17 -4.85
C ASP A 209 12.18 -0.67 -3.40
N ASP A 210 13.26 -0.34 -2.72
CA ASP A 210 13.52 -0.70 -1.32
C ASP A 210 13.00 0.33 -0.31
N THR A 211 12.25 1.34 -0.79
CA THR A 211 11.77 2.46 0.03
C THR A 211 10.70 2.03 1.03
N VAL A 212 10.96 2.25 2.30
CA VAL A 212 9.98 2.13 3.40
C VAL A 212 9.56 3.54 3.82
N MET A 213 8.33 3.93 3.53
CA MET A 213 7.76 5.17 4.06
C MET A 213 7.13 4.87 5.43
N VAL A 214 7.59 5.59 6.46
CA VAL A 214 7.11 5.45 7.84
C VAL A 214 6.41 6.73 8.25
N VAL A 215 5.19 6.59 8.77
CA VAL A 215 4.42 7.68 9.35
C VAL A 215 4.31 7.46 10.85
N ARG A 216 4.83 8.39 11.63
CA ARG A 216 4.64 8.44 13.08
C ARG A 216 3.47 9.36 13.41
N VAL A 217 2.48 8.85 14.13
CA VAL A 217 1.34 9.63 14.62
C VAL A 217 1.50 9.86 16.11
N CYS A 218 1.47 11.12 16.52
CA CYS A 218 1.61 11.52 17.92
C CYS A 218 0.42 12.37 18.39
N GLU A 219 0.22 12.37 19.70
CA GLU A 219 -0.54 13.41 20.41
C GLU A 219 0.17 14.76 20.27
N THR A 220 -0.52 15.84 20.57
CA THR A 220 0.07 17.19 20.57
C THR A 220 1.11 17.41 21.67
N ASP A 221 1.12 16.57 22.70
CA ASP A 221 2.14 16.54 23.75
C ASP A 221 3.36 15.65 23.40
N GLY A 222 3.33 15.00 22.23
CA GLY A 222 4.38 14.13 21.72
C GLY A 222 4.22 12.65 22.05
N GLY A 223 3.16 12.25 22.77
CA GLY A 223 2.84 10.85 23.05
C GLY A 223 2.57 10.07 21.74
N LEU A 224 3.24 8.93 21.54
CA LEU A 224 3.05 8.12 20.34
C LEU A 224 1.67 7.44 20.36
N ARG A 225 0.95 7.51 19.22
CA ARG A 225 -0.39 6.92 19.05
C ARG A 225 -0.41 5.72 18.10
N ALA A 226 0.29 5.86 16.98
CA ALA A 226 0.34 4.83 15.94
C ALA A 226 1.59 4.97 15.08
N VAL A 227 1.96 3.87 14.43
CA VAL A 227 2.97 3.82 13.36
C VAL A 227 2.33 3.24 12.11
N LEU A 228 2.54 3.86 10.95
CA LEU A 228 2.12 3.29 9.68
C LEU A 228 3.36 3.02 8.82
N THR A 229 3.38 1.84 8.22
CA THR A 229 4.45 1.40 7.33
C THR A 229 3.88 1.23 5.93
N ASN A 230 4.31 2.06 4.97
CA ASN A 230 3.95 1.91 3.57
C ASN A 230 5.14 1.31 2.81
N TYR A 231 4.93 0.15 2.21
CA TYR A 231 5.97 -0.60 1.53
C TYR A 231 5.40 -1.36 0.33
N ALA A 232 6.16 -1.44 -0.76
CA ALA A 232 5.76 -2.11 -1.98
C ALA A 232 6.37 -3.51 -2.07
N CYS A 233 5.59 -4.50 -1.70
CA CYS A 233 5.93 -5.91 -1.86
C CYS A 233 4.65 -6.75 -1.77
N HIS A 234 4.37 -7.60 -2.75
CA HIS A 234 3.26 -8.55 -2.66
C HIS A 234 3.47 -9.47 -1.44
N PRO A 235 2.47 -9.62 -0.56
CA PRO A 235 2.53 -10.61 0.52
C PRO A 235 2.26 -12.03 -0.03
N THR A 236 3.25 -12.54 -0.74
CA THR A 236 3.29 -13.84 -1.38
C THR A 236 4.47 -14.68 -0.93
N THR A 237 4.94 -14.45 0.32
CA THR A 237 5.88 -15.37 0.95
C THR A 237 5.24 -16.73 1.06
N LEU A 238 4.01 -16.80 1.59
CA LEU A 238 3.23 -18.01 1.74
C LEU A 238 2.40 -18.28 0.49
N ALA A 239 2.57 -19.47 -0.10
CA ALA A 239 1.95 -19.82 -1.36
C ALA A 239 1.15 -21.13 -1.28
N TRP A 240 1.20 -21.95 -2.34
CA TRP A 240 0.34 -23.11 -2.53
C TRP A 240 0.53 -24.25 -1.54
N GLU A 241 1.67 -24.31 -0.84
CA GLU A 241 1.94 -25.32 0.19
C GLU A 241 1.43 -24.90 1.57
N ASN A 242 1.13 -23.61 1.76
CA ASN A 242 0.62 -23.08 3.02
C ASN A 242 -0.88 -23.29 3.16
N ASP A 243 -1.31 -23.95 4.22
CA ASP A 243 -2.71 -24.16 4.59
C ASP A 243 -3.12 -23.40 5.87
N GLN A 244 -2.26 -22.48 6.36
CA GLN A 244 -2.51 -21.67 7.54
C GLN A 244 -3.02 -20.27 7.18
N ILE A 245 -4.05 -19.79 7.87
CA ILE A 245 -4.51 -18.40 7.79
C ILE A 245 -3.39 -17.49 8.29
N SER A 246 -2.99 -16.50 7.48
CA SER A 246 -1.89 -15.62 7.80
C SER A 246 -2.00 -14.26 7.11
N PRO A 247 -1.62 -13.16 7.78
CA PRO A 247 -1.39 -11.88 7.12
C PRO A 247 -0.07 -11.83 6.33
N ASP A 248 0.67 -12.98 6.22
CA ASP A 248 2.01 -13.07 5.65
C ASP A 248 3.02 -12.19 6.43
N PHE A 249 4.10 -11.68 5.81
CA PHE A 249 5.11 -10.85 6.44
C PHE A 249 4.56 -9.58 7.16
N PRO A 250 3.45 -8.94 6.71
CA PRO A 250 2.87 -7.80 7.45
C PRO A 250 2.52 -8.12 8.91
N GLY A 251 2.18 -9.37 9.22
CA GLY A 251 1.87 -9.77 10.61
C GLY A 251 3.07 -9.70 11.54
N ALA A 252 4.19 -10.31 11.15
CA ALA A 252 5.41 -10.29 11.94
C ALA A 252 6.06 -8.88 11.97
N MET A 253 5.92 -8.10 10.89
CA MET A 253 6.34 -6.69 10.86
C MET A 253 5.62 -5.88 11.94
N ARG A 254 4.27 -5.99 12.03
CA ARG A 254 3.49 -5.32 13.07
C ARG A 254 3.94 -5.72 14.47
N GLU A 255 4.11 -7.00 14.71
CA GLU A 255 4.55 -7.53 16.01
C GLU A 255 5.88 -6.91 16.47
N VAL A 256 6.88 -6.80 15.58
CA VAL A 256 8.17 -6.17 15.87
C VAL A 256 7.99 -4.70 16.27
N VAL A 257 7.22 -3.94 15.47
CA VAL A 257 7.01 -2.50 15.73
C VAL A 257 6.20 -2.28 17.01
N GLU A 258 5.12 -3.02 17.20
CA GLU A 258 4.22 -2.89 18.35
C GLU A 258 4.89 -3.32 19.66
N THR A 259 5.72 -4.39 19.63
CA THR A 259 6.50 -4.79 20.79
C THR A 259 7.49 -3.72 21.22
N ALA A 260 8.12 -3.03 20.25
CA ALA A 260 9.12 -2.00 20.54
C ALA A 260 8.50 -0.67 20.96
N THR A 261 7.30 -0.34 20.47
CA THR A 261 6.69 0.99 20.62
C THR A 261 5.52 1.02 21.60
N GLY A 262 4.88 -0.10 21.85
CA GLY A 262 3.67 -0.22 22.69
C GLY A 262 2.40 0.37 22.05
N VAL A 263 2.43 0.74 20.74
CA VAL A 263 1.28 1.30 20.02
C VAL A 263 0.97 0.50 18.76
N PRO A 264 -0.25 0.63 18.21
CA PRO A 264 -0.64 -0.03 16.96
C PRO A 264 0.28 0.31 15.78
N CYS A 265 0.59 -0.71 14.97
CA CYS A 265 1.25 -0.55 13.68
C CYS A 265 0.33 -1.02 12.55
N LEU A 266 0.22 -0.24 11.48
CA LEU A 266 -0.56 -0.59 10.28
C LEU A 266 0.35 -0.73 9.07
N PHE A 267 0.03 -1.70 8.22
CA PHE A 267 0.68 -1.89 6.92
C PHE A 267 -0.18 -1.29 5.81
N LEU A 268 0.45 -0.54 4.91
CA LEU A 268 -0.16 0.04 3.71
C LEU A 268 0.58 -0.48 2.48
N GLN A 269 -0.12 -1.21 1.62
CA GLN A 269 0.43 -1.81 0.42
C GLN A 269 0.77 -0.74 -0.62
N GLY A 270 2.04 -0.70 -1.06
CA GLY A 270 2.52 0.18 -2.13
C GLY A 270 2.32 -0.41 -3.53
N ALA A 271 2.84 0.29 -4.56
CA ALA A 271 2.80 -0.18 -5.95
C ALA A 271 3.76 -1.36 -6.14
N SER A 272 3.22 -2.56 -6.18
CA SER A 272 3.98 -3.81 -6.17
C SER A 272 3.57 -4.78 -7.29
N GLY A 273 3.02 -4.27 -8.39
CA GLY A 273 2.58 -5.11 -9.51
C GLY A 273 3.67 -6.04 -10.05
N ASP A 274 4.92 -5.63 -9.95
CA ASP A 274 6.12 -6.35 -10.35
C ASP A 274 7.02 -6.80 -9.19
N LEU A 275 6.60 -6.56 -7.93
CA LEU A 275 7.41 -6.87 -6.76
C LEU A 275 6.82 -7.99 -5.91
N GLY A 276 7.67 -8.91 -5.48
CA GLY A 276 7.40 -9.95 -4.50
C GLY A 276 8.56 -10.08 -3.52
N PRO A 277 8.44 -10.89 -2.46
CA PRO A 277 9.56 -11.12 -1.55
C PRO A 277 10.70 -11.90 -2.23
N VAL A 278 11.96 -11.57 -1.89
CA VAL A 278 13.15 -12.31 -2.34
C VAL A 278 13.00 -13.80 -2.02
N ASP A 279 12.71 -14.11 -0.74
CA ASP A 279 12.33 -15.44 -0.30
C ASP A 279 10.80 -15.52 -0.25
N GLY A 280 10.20 -16.09 -1.28
CA GLY A 280 8.74 -16.18 -1.44
C GLY A 280 8.30 -17.48 -2.11
N TYR A 281 6.99 -17.60 -2.27
CA TYR A 281 6.31 -18.76 -2.86
C TYR A 281 6.60 -20.09 -2.16
N VAL A 282 6.70 -20.03 -0.81
CA VAL A 282 6.96 -21.19 0.05
C VAL A 282 5.77 -21.51 0.97
N GLY A 283 5.81 -22.68 1.62
CA GLY A 283 4.86 -23.05 2.69
C GLY A 283 5.38 -22.80 4.10
N ASP A 284 6.63 -22.40 4.24
CA ASP A 284 7.31 -22.26 5.54
C ASP A 284 6.95 -20.92 6.22
N LEU A 285 6.27 -21.01 7.34
CA LEU A 285 5.82 -19.87 8.15
C LEU A 285 7.00 -19.03 8.69
N GLU A 286 8.13 -19.67 9.01
CA GLU A 286 9.31 -18.96 9.52
C GLU A 286 9.93 -18.03 8.48
N VAL A 287 9.78 -18.34 7.19
CA VAL A 287 10.22 -17.44 6.12
C VAL A 287 9.38 -16.16 6.11
N ALA A 288 8.05 -16.27 6.26
CA ALA A 288 7.16 -15.11 6.37
C ALA A 288 7.49 -14.27 7.61
N ASP A 289 7.77 -14.92 8.73
CA ASP A 289 8.19 -14.27 9.97
C ASP A 289 9.52 -13.54 9.84
N ARG A 290 10.51 -14.16 9.22
CA ARG A 290 11.82 -13.55 8.97
C ARG A 290 11.68 -12.32 8.07
N ASN A 291 10.91 -12.42 6.99
CA ASN A 291 10.60 -11.32 6.07
C ASN A 291 9.92 -10.16 6.83
N GLY A 292 8.94 -10.47 7.68
CA GLY A 292 8.26 -9.48 8.49
C GLY A 292 9.16 -8.82 9.53
N ARG A 293 10.01 -9.60 10.22
CA ARG A 293 11.01 -9.05 11.15
C ARG A 293 11.97 -8.09 10.45
N GLN A 294 12.41 -8.42 9.23
CA GLN A 294 13.28 -7.55 8.43
C GLN A 294 12.61 -6.18 8.17
N LEU A 295 11.38 -6.18 7.68
CA LEU A 295 10.63 -4.94 7.42
C LEU A 295 10.32 -4.18 8.72
N GLY A 296 9.99 -4.90 9.80
CA GLY A 296 9.73 -4.31 11.12
C GLY A 296 10.92 -3.55 11.67
N HIS A 297 12.12 -4.13 11.58
CA HIS A 297 13.36 -3.47 12.00
C HIS A 297 13.72 -2.28 11.10
N ALA A 298 13.49 -2.36 9.79
CA ALA A 298 13.67 -1.23 8.88
C ALA A 298 12.72 -0.08 9.23
N THR A 299 11.47 -0.40 9.55
CA THR A 299 10.47 0.57 10.05
C THR A 299 10.93 1.23 11.34
N LEU A 300 11.40 0.47 12.34
CA LEU A 300 11.89 1.01 13.60
C LEU A 300 13.12 1.91 13.40
N ALA A 301 14.05 1.52 12.55
CA ALA A 301 15.22 2.34 12.24
C ALA A 301 14.84 3.71 11.69
N ALA A 302 13.89 3.77 10.75
CA ALA A 302 13.36 5.01 10.21
C ALA A 302 12.57 5.81 11.26
N LEU A 303 11.73 5.14 12.07
CA LEU A 303 10.92 5.75 13.12
C LEU A 303 11.79 6.47 14.18
N TYR A 304 12.83 5.81 14.67
CA TYR A 304 13.71 6.37 15.69
C TYR A 304 14.65 7.48 15.15
N GLY A 305 14.80 7.58 13.84
CA GLY A 305 15.48 8.70 13.18
C GLY A 305 14.66 10.00 13.12
N LEU A 306 13.36 9.93 13.41
CA LEU A 306 12.48 11.10 13.36
C LEU A 306 12.74 12.07 14.51
N PRO A 307 12.75 13.39 14.24
CA PRO A 307 12.85 14.43 15.28
C PRO A 307 11.60 14.45 16.16
N ALA A 308 11.64 15.21 17.25
CA ALA A 308 10.46 15.46 18.09
C ALA A 308 9.34 16.12 17.24
N ALA A 309 8.13 15.59 17.30
CA ALA A 309 6.99 16.14 16.56
C ALA A 309 6.63 17.56 17.03
N GLY A 310 6.17 18.40 16.11
CA GLY A 310 5.81 19.79 16.40
C GLY A 310 7.01 20.72 16.66
N THR A 311 8.23 20.29 16.24
CA THR A 311 9.44 21.06 16.49
C THR A 311 10.29 21.24 15.23
N ARG A 312 11.17 22.23 15.28
CA ARG A 312 12.27 22.40 14.31
C ARG A 312 13.61 22.31 15.01
N HIS A 313 14.64 21.86 14.33
CA HIS A 313 16.01 21.86 14.83
C HIS A 313 16.62 23.25 14.57
N GLN A 314 16.93 23.98 15.64
CA GLN A 314 17.33 25.39 15.56
C GLN A 314 18.67 25.66 16.25
N TYR A 315 19.49 26.48 15.61
CA TYR A 315 20.75 26.94 16.14
C TYR A 315 20.54 27.90 17.31
N GLN A 316 21.22 27.63 18.44
CA GLN A 316 21.10 28.39 19.68
C GLN A 316 22.33 29.30 19.96
N GLY A 317 23.33 29.23 19.07
CA GLY A 317 24.55 30.01 19.23
C GLY A 317 25.78 29.18 19.57
N PRO A 318 26.94 29.83 19.74
CA PRO A 318 28.20 29.17 20.05
C PRO A 318 28.35 28.86 21.53
N VAL A 319 28.97 27.72 21.82
CA VAL A 319 29.42 27.34 23.17
C VAL A 319 30.92 27.06 23.11
N VAL A 320 31.69 27.67 24.04
CA VAL A 320 33.14 27.44 24.16
C VAL A 320 33.38 26.24 25.08
N SER A 321 33.96 25.14 24.49
CA SER A 321 34.26 23.90 25.21
C SER A 321 35.59 23.29 24.67
N GLY A 322 36.72 24.02 24.85
CA GLY A 322 37.98 23.69 24.22
C GLY A 322 38.03 24.04 22.71
N ALA A 323 36.96 23.84 22.02
CA ALA A 323 36.65 24.39 20.67
C ALA A 323 35.37 25.23 20.74
N THR A 324 35.11 26.05 19.72
CA THR A 324 33.82 26.73 19.57
C THR A 324 32.83 25.77 18.91
N LEU A 325 31.86 25.30 19.69
CA LEU A 325 30.82 24.36 19.24
C LEU A 325 29.53 25.12 18.90
N GLY A 326 28.79 24.66 17.87
CA GLY A 326 27.45 25.17 17.58
C GLY A 326 26.40 24.35 18.35
N ALA A 327 25.64 25.00 19.21
CA ALA A 327 24.54 24.37 19.93
C ALA A 327 23.28 24.37 19.03
N TRP A 328 22.67 23.20 18.88
CA TRP A 328 21.41 23.02 18.15
C TRP A 328 20.41 22.29 19.05
N THR A 329 19.17 22.74 19.09
CA THR A 329 18.11 22.12 19.89
C THR A 329 16.80 22.09 19.14
N HIS A 330 15.90 21.20 19.57
CA HIS A 330 14.52 21.21 19.10
C HIS A 330 13.76 22.35 19.77
N GLN A 331 13.13 23.21 18.95
CA GLN A 331 12.29 24.31 19.38
C GLN A 331 10.89 24.15 18.82
N PRO A 332 9.83 24.58 19.52
CA PRO A 332 8.46 24.57 18.98
C PRO A 332 8.38 25.24 17.62
N LEU A 333 7.55 24.73 16.73
CA LEU A 333 7.30 25.34 15.44
C LEU A 333 6.71 26.75 15.62
N PRO A 334 7.16 27.77 14.86
CA PRO A 334 6.54 29.08 14.86
C PRO A 334 5.12 29.02 14.28
N GLU A 335 4.27 29.98 14.66
CA GLU A 335 2.84 30.01 14.30
C GLU A 335 2.61 29.85 12.79
N GLN A 336 3.38 30.55 11.96
CA GLN A 336 3.28 30.43 10.50
C GLN A 336 3.50 28.99 10.02
N ARG A 337 4.43 28.26 10.63
CA ARG A 337 4.71 26.86 10.28
C ARG A 337 3.62 25.93 10.79
N GLN A 338 3.08 26.19 12.00
CA GLN A 338 1.93 25.46 12.54
C GLN A 338 0.70 25.58 11.61
N GLN A 339 0.46 26.77 11.06
CA GLN A 339 -0.61 26.99 10.08
C GLN A 339 -0.34 26.22 8.76
N ALA A 340 0.90 26.21 8.29
CA ALA A 340 1.28 25.49 7.06
C ALA A 340 1.09 23.97 7.17
N ILE A 341 1.48 23.36 8.29
CA ILE A 341 1.30 21.92 8.51
C ILE A 341 -0.16 21.51 8.77
N ALA A 342 -1.08 22.45 8.93
CA ALA A 342 -2.51 22.24 9.04
C ALA A 342 -3.25 22.36 7.69
N ALA A 343 -2.52 22.55 6.58
CA ALA A 343 -3.12 22.58 5.25
C ALA A 343 -3.91 21.28 5.01
N TRP A 344 -5.11 21.42 4.42
CA TRP A 344 -6.01 20.31 4.19
C TRP A 344 -6.69 20.44 2.83
N GLN A 345 -6.58 19.40 2.01
CA GLN A 345 -7.30 19.32 0.75
C GLN A 345 -7.59 17.86 0.43
N LEU A 346 -8.85 17.53 0.17
CA LEU A 346 -9.28 16.24 -0.35
C LEU A 346 -9.61 16.40 -1.83
N THR A 347 -9.08 15.52 -2.67
CA THR A 347 -9.28 15.53 -4.11
C THR A 347 -9.51 14.10 -4.60
N ARG A 348 -10.43 13.94 -5.53
CA ARG A 348 -10.63 12.70 -6.29
C ARG A 348 -10.33 13.00 -7.74
N LEU A 349 -9.40 12.22 -8.29
CA LEU A 349 -9.04 12.29 -9.70
C LEU A 349 -9.60 11.02 -10.37
N GLN A 350 -10.26 11.18 -11.50
CA GLN A 350 -10.67 10.08 -12.37
C GLN A 350 -9.82 10.16 -13.64
N VAL A 351 -9.13 9.07 -13.97
CA VAL A 351 -8.29 8.97 -15.15
C VAL A 351 -8.93 7.98 -16.12
N GLU A 352 -9.31 8.45 -17.29
CA GLU A 352 -9.90 7.62 -18.33
C GLU A 352 -8.81 6.85 -19.07
N LEU A 353 -8.71 5.55 -18.80
CA LEU A 353 -7.68 4.67 -19.35
C LEU A 353 -8.28 3.71 -20.38
N PRO A 354 -7.79 3.67 -21.63
CA PRO A 354 -8.35 2.81 -22.66
C PRO A 354 -8.18 1.32 -22.34
N TYR A 355 -9.21 0.54 -22.65
CA TYR A 355 -9.09 -0.92 -22.63
C TYR A 355 -8.19 -1.40 -23.78
N ARG A 356 -7.45 -2.50 -23.52
CA ARG A 356 -6.66 -3.14 -24.58
C ARG A 356 -7.58 -3.73 -25.64
N SER A 357 -7.12 -3.73 -26.89
CA SER A 357 -7.79 -4.42 -27.97
C SER A 357 -7.73 -5.94 -27.78
N GLY A 358 -8.75 -6.66 -28.23
CA GLY A 358 -8.75 -8.11 -28.23
C GLY A 358 -9.04 -8.78 -26.89
N LEU A 359 -9.62 -8.06 -25.91
CA LEU A 359 -10.15 -8.72 -24.71
C LEU A 359 -11.19 -9.79 -25.13
N PRO A 360 -11.11 -11.01 -24.56
CA PRO A 360 -12.02 -12.08 -24.92
C PRO A 360 -13.45 -11.76 -24.47
N ALA A 361 -14.44 -12.21 -25.25
CA ALA A 361 -15.81 -12.11 -24.82
C ALA A 361 -16.09 -13.07 -23.64
N LEU A 362 -16.97 -12.67 -22.71
CA LEU A 362 -17.34 -13.50 -21.56
C LEU A 362 -17.82 -14.89 -21.97
N ALA A 363 -18.53 -15.00 -23.10
CA ALA A 363 -19.00 -16.28 -23.62
C ALA A 363 -17.85 -17.23 -24.01
N ASP A 364 -16.77 -16.68 -24.60
CA ASP A 364 -15.61 -17.48 -25.00
C ASP A 364 -14.83 -17.98 -23.77
N VAL A 365 -14.66 -17.13 -22.78
CA VAL A 365 -14.02 -17.50 -21.50
C VAL A 365 -14.85 -18.54 -20.76
N GLN A 366 -16.18 -18.41 -20.78
CA GLN A 366 -17.08 -19.41 -20.18
C GLN A 366 -17.00 -20.76 -20.91
N ALA A 367 -16.92 -20.75 -22.23
CA ALA A 367 -16.75 -21.96 -23.02
C ALA A 367 -15.41 -22.67 -22.71
N GLU A 368 -14.32 -21.89 -22.60
CA GLU A 368 -13.01 -22.42 -22.23
C GLU A 368 -12.98 -22.95 -20.79
N LYS A 369 -13.61 -22.26 -19.83
CA LYS A 369 -13.79 -22.77 -18.47
C LYS A 369 -14.49 -24.13 -18.46
N THR A 370 -15.57 -24.28 -19.23
CA THR A 370 -16.32 -25.52 -19.33
C THR A 370 -15.45 -26.66 -19.91
N LEU A 371 -14.63 -26.36 -20.93
CA LEU A 371 -13.68 -27.33 -21.49
C LEU A 371 -12.66 -27.80 -20.45
N TRP A 372 -12.11 -26.89 -19.63
CA TRP A 372 -11.18 -27.25 -18.56
C TRP A 372 -11.85 -28.04 -17.43
N GLN A 373 -13.12 -27.77 -17.13
CA GLN A 373 -13.91 -28.59 -16.20
C GLN A 373 -14.06 -30.02 -16.68
N GLN A 374 -14.40 -30.22 -17.94
CA GLN A 374 -14.50 -31.57 -18.55
C GLN A 374 -13.16 -32.30 -18.52
N LYS A 375 -12.05 -31.62 -18.84
CA LYS A 375 -10.70 -32.20 -18.73
C LYS A 375 -10.36 -32.59 -17.29
N LYS A 376 -10.72 -31.80 -16.31
CA LYS A 376 -10.54 -32.09 -14.88
C LYS A 376 -11.31 -33.31 -14.45
N GLU A 377 -12.57 -33.45 -14.90
CA GLU A 377 -13.40 -34.62 -14.62
C GLU A 377 -12.81 -35.89 -15.23
N ALA A 378 -12.33 -35.81 -16.48
CA ALA A 378 -11.67 -36.94 -17.17
C ALA A 378 -10.37 -37.35 -16.45
N ALA A 379 -9.54 -36.37 -16.01
CA ALA A 379 -8.33 -36.65 -15.25
C ALA A 379 -8.64 -37.29 -13.88
N SER A 380 -9.71 -36.82 -13.21
CA SER A 380 -10.19 -37.43 -11.97
C SER A 380 -10.65 -38.89 -12.18
N ALA A 381 -11.40 -39.17 -13.25
CA ALA A 381 -11.88 -40.51 -13.58
C ALA A 381 -10.74 -41.48 -13.92
N SER A 382 -9.65 -41.00 -14.53
CA SER A 382 -8.45 -41.80 -14.83
C SER A 382 -7.48 -41.94 -13.64
N GLY A 383 -7.72 -41.24 -12.53
CA GLY A 383 -6.83 -41.25 -11.38
C GLY A 383 -5.53 -40.45 -11.57
N ASP A 384 -5.44 -39.63 -12.64
CA ASP A 384 -4.29 -38.75 -12.89
C ASP A 384 -4.35 -37.52 -12.02
N ALA A 385 -3.77 -37.61 -10.83
CA ALA A 385 -3.78 -36.54 -9.84
C ALA A 385 -3.03 -35.25 -10.31
N GLN A 386 -1.98 -35.40 -11.14
CA GLN A 386 -1.27 -34.24 -11.67
C GLN A 386 -2.12 -33.50 -12.70
N ALA A 387 -2.63 -34.18 -13.70
CA ALA A 387 -3.51 -33.61 -14.72
C ALA A 387 -4.77 -32.98 -14.09
N MET A 388 -5.33 -33.61 -13.04
CA MET A 388 -6.47 -33.07 -12.30
C MET A 388 -6.12 -31.71 -11.64
N ARG A 389 -4.94 -31.60 -11.01
CA ARG A 389 -4.48 -30.33 -10.40
C ARG A 389 -4.26 -29.26 -11.46
N ASP A 390 -3.59 -29.59 -12.55
CA ASP A 390 -3.30 -28.62 -13.62
C ASP A 390 -4.60 -28.13 -14.29
N CYS A 391 -5.53 -29.03 -14.58
CA CYS A 391 -6.85 -28.67 -15.10
C CYS A 391 -7.64 -27.81 -14.09
N HIS A 392 -7.54 -28.09 -12.79
CA HIS A 392 -8.18 -27.27 -11.76
C HIS A 392 -7.59 -25.83 -11.73
N ALA A 393 -6.27 -25.69 -11.84
CA ALA A 393 -5.63 -24.39 -11.93
C ALA A 393 -6.13 -23.57 -13.14
N MET A 394 -6.36 -24.24 -14.27
CA MET A 394 -6.92 -23.60 -15.45
C MET A 394 -8.40 -23.23 -15.30
N VAL A 395 -9.22 -24.04 -14.64
CA VAL A 395 -10.60 -23.67 -14.28
C VAL A 395 -10.61 -22.42 -13.40
N GLU A 396 -9.73 -22.37 -12.42
CA GLU A 396 -9.59 -21.22 -11.52
C GLU A 396 -9.14 -19.96 -12.27
N ARG A 397 -8.17 -20.08 -13.18
CA ARG A 397 -7.74 -18.97 -14.05
C ARG A 397 -8.90 -18.38 -14.85
N GLN A 398 -9.72 -19.22 -15.48
CA GLN A 398 -10.89 -18.78 -16.26
C GLN A 398 -11.97 -18.18 -15.35
N THR A 399 -12.16 -18.73 -14.15
CA THR A 399 -13.11 -18.17 -13.17
C THR A 399 -12.72 -16.73 -12.78
N ARG A 400 -11.45 -16.50 -12.49
CA ARG A 400 -10.94 -15.15 -12.17
C ARG A 400 -10.99 -14.19 -13.36
N LEU A 401 -10.78 -14.70 -14.56
CA LEU A 401 -10.91 -13.90 -15.78
C LEU A 401 -12.36 -13.49 -16.02
N LEU A 402 -13.33 -14.40 -15.86
CA LEU A 402 -14.76 -14.08 -15.91
C LEU A 402 -15.14 -12.99 -14.89
N TRP A 403 -14.67 -13.13 -13.67
CA TRP A 403 -14.91 -12.17 -12.60
C TRP A 403 -14.34 -10.79 -12.97
N ARG A 404 -13.10 -10.73 -13.47
CA ARG A 404 -12.43 -9.50 -13.87
C ARG A 404 -13.13 -8.81 -15.05
N LEU A 405 -13.43 -9.56 -16.10
CA LEU A 405 -14.10 -9.00 -17.29
C LEU A 405 -15.55 -8.59 -16.99
N GLY A 406 -16.26 -9.36 -16.15
CA GLY A 406 -17.61 -9.04 -15.71
C GLY A 406 -17.73 -7.81 -14.82
N GLY A 407 -16.65 -7.42 -14.15
CA GLY A 407 -16.56 -6.22 -13.32
C GLY A 407 -16.11 -4.97 -14.07
N LEU A 408 -15.80 -5.06 -15.39
CA LEU A 408 -15.39 -3.88 -16.15
C LEU A 408 -16.56 -2.94 -16.43
N VAL A 409 -16.30 -1.64 -16.33
CA VAL A 409 -17.25 -0.60 -16.67
C VAL A 409 -17.53 -0.64 -18.20
N PRO A 410 -18.79 -0.61 -18.65
CA PRO A 410 -19.10 -0.58 -20.08
C PRO A 410 -18.50 0.63 -20.79
N GLY A 411 -17.97 0.44 -22.00
CA GLY A 411 -17.36 1.52 -22.79
C GLY A 411 -16.03 1.13 -23.39
N THR A 412 -15.24 2.12 -23.77
CA THR A 412 -13.90 1.96 -24.36
C THR A 412 -12.77 2.29 -23.38
N HIS A 413 -13.11 2.87 -22.24
CA HIS A 413 -12.17 3.31 -21.21
C HIS A 413 -12.64 2.84 -19.83
N TYR A 414 -11.67 2.61 -18.97
CA TYR A 414 -11.87 2.36 -17.54
C TYR A 414 -11.64 3.66 -16.76
N PRO A 415 -12.62 4.14 -15.98
CA PRO A 415 -12.50 5.35 -15.18
C PRO A 415 -11.75 5.07 -13.87
N LEU A 416 -10.42 4.99 -13.93
CA LEU A 416 -9.60 4.68 -12.75
C LEU A 416 -9.68 5.80 -11.73
N ALA A 417 -10.09 5.47 -10.51
CA ALA A 417 -10.21 6.42 -9.41
C ALA A 417 -8.88 6.52 -8.62
N VAL A 418 -8.44 7.76 -8.41
CA VAL A 418 -7.31 8.11 -7.53
C VAL A 418 -7.82 9.02 -6.43
N TYR A 419 -7.63 8.59 -5.20
CA TYR A 419 -7.97 9.34 -3.99
C TYR A 419 -6.71 10.05 -3.50
N MET A 420 -6.78 11.37 -3.34
CA MET A 420 -5.63 12.18 -2.94
C MET A 420 -6.05 13.10 -1.81
N TRP A 421 -5.36 13.03 -0.68
CA TRP A 421 -5.60 13.98 0.41
C TRP A 421 -4.29 14.54 0.94
N ARG A 422 -4.18 15.86 0.84
CA ARG A 422 -3.10 16.63 1.41
C ARG A 422 -3.36 16.87 2.89
N ILE A 423 -2.38 16.52 3.71
CA ILE A 423 -2.34 16.89 5.12
C ILE A 423 -1.00 17.59 5.34
N GLY A 424 -1.02 18.90 5.56
CA GLY A 424 0.19 19.69 5.74
C GLY A 424 1.18 19.56 4.61
N ASP A 425 2.36 19.00 4.90
CA ASP A 425 3.45 18.82 3.95
C ASP A 425 3.34 17.53 3.14
N ALA A 426 2.50 16.59 3.56
CA ALA A 426 2.42 15.27 2.94
C ALA A 426 1.20 15.13 2.01
N LEU A 427 1.34 14.26 1.03
CA LEU A 427 0.24 13.79 0.21
C LEU A 427 0.07 12.29 0.38
N TRP A 428 -1.16 11.91 0.66
CA TRP A 428 -1.60 10.54 0.69
C TRP A 428 -2.32 10.25 -0.62
N ILE A 429 -1.95 9.16 -1.26
CA ILE A 429 -2.49 8.73 -2.54
C ILE A 429 -2.96 7.30 -2.39
N ALA A 430 -4.19 7.03 -2.79
CA ALA A 430 -4.71 5.67 -2.88
C ALA A 430 -5.38 5.48 -4.23
N LEU A 431 -5.11 4.36 -4.91
CA LEU A 431 -5.63 4.10 -6.24
C LEU A 431 -5.97 2.63 -6.45
N GLN A 432 -6.89 2.40 -7.39
CA GLN A 432 -7.32 1.08 -7.81
C GLN A 432 -6.23 0.37 -8.62
N GLY A 433 -6.34 -0.97 -8.68
CA GLY A 433 -5.46 -1.81 -9.47
C GLY A 433 -4.09 -2.07 -8.84
N GLU A 434 -3.26 -2.75 -9.59
CA GLU A 434 -1.94 -3.24 -9.20
C GLU A 434 -0.85 -2.68 -10.14
N PRO A 435 -0.55 -1.37 -10.05
CA PRO A 435 0.50 -0.76 -10.87
C PRO A 435 1.88 -1.31 -10.50
N TYR A 436 2.79 -1.29 -11.47
CA TYR A 436 4.21 -1.55 -11.26
C TYR A 436 4.85 -0.48 -10.37
N GLN A 437 5.94 -0.84 -9.71
CA GLN A 437 6.73 0.06 -8.85
C GLN A 437 7.12 1.38 -9.51
N GLN A 438 7.20 1.42 -10.85
CA GLN A 438 7.51 2.60 -11.63
C GLN A 438 6.60 3.78 -11.29
N LEU A 439 5.31 3.53 -10.93
CA LEU A 439 4.40 4.58 -10.48
C LEU A 439 4.97 5.34 -9.27
N GLN A 440 5.34 4.61 -8.22
CA GLN A 440 5.80 5.25 -6.98
C GLN A 440 7.24 5.80 -7.11
N ILE A 441 8.11 5.14 -7.88
CA ILE A 441 9.45 5.63 -8.16
C ILE A 441 9.37 6.97 -8.89
N ALA A 442 8.64 7.05 -10.00
CA ALA A 442 8.51 8.27 -10.80
C ALA A 442 7.92 9.44 -9.99
N LEU A 443 6.88 9.17 -9.19
CA LEU A 443 6.28 10.21 -8.36
C LEU A 443 7.21 10.69 -7.25
N ARG A 444 7.93 9.79 -6.56
CA ARG A 444 8.88 10.15 -5.50
C ARG A 444 10.11 10.86 -6.03
N GLU A 445 10.60 10.51 -7.21
CA GLU A 445 11.71 11.22 -7.88
C GLU A 445 11.31 12.62 -8.29
N ARG A 446 10.14 12.78 -8.94
CA ARG A 446 9.62 14.07 -9.39
C ARG A 446 9.30 15.02 -8.22
N PHE A 447 8.77 14.50 -7.12
CA PHE A 447 8.35 15.26 -5.93
C PHE A 447 9.15 14.87 -4.68
N ASN A 448 10.46 14.81 -4.80
CA ASN A 448 11.38 14.29 -3.78
C ASN A 448 11.40 15.07 -2.46
N SER A 449 10.86 16.29 -2.43
CA SER A 449 10.70 17.11 -1.22
C SER A 449 9.40 16.83 -0.47
N LEU A 450 8.45 16.09 -1.07
CA LEU A 450 7.14 15.80 -0.49
C LEU A 450 7.11 14.36 0.06
N PRO A 451 6.68 14.13 1.29
CA PRO A 451 6.31 12.79 1.73
C PRO A 451 5.09 12.29 0.94
N LEU A 452 5.26 11.24 0.17
CA LEU A 452 4.19 10.60 -0.59
C LEU A 452 3.89 9.23 0.05
N VAL A 453 2.71 9.09 0.66
CA VAL A 453 2.18 7.81 1.14
C VAL A 453 1.32 7.23 0.05
N ILE A 454 1.80 6.19 -0.64
CA ILE A 454 1.16 5.65 -1.84
C ILE A 454 0.61 4.26 -1.56
N SER A 455 -0.72 4.11 -1.61
CA SER A 455 -1.41 2.84 -1.44
C SER A 455 -2.09 2.42 -2.74
N THR A 456 -2.03 1.13 -3.04
CA THR A 456 -2.66 0.54 -4.24
C THR A 456 -3.75 -0.45 -3.85
N ILE A 457 -4.46 -1.00 -4.82
CA ILE A 457 -5.56 -1.95 -4.62
C ILE A 457 -6.66 -1.31 -3.74
N ALA A 458 -6.86 -0.01 -3.91
CA ALA A 458 -7.84 0.74 -3.16
C ALA A 458 -9.26 0.40 -3.65
N ASN A 459 -10.14 0.05 -2.73
CA ASN A 459 -11.51 -0.39 -2.97
C ASN A 459 -11.59 -1.71 -3.77
N GLU A 460 -11.04 -1.76 -4.98
CA GLU A 460 -11.17 -2.90 -5.90
C GLU A 460 -9.83 -3.25 -6.56
N ALA A 461 -9.63 -4.52 -6.94
CA ALA A 461 -8.48 -4.93 -7.74
C ALA A 461 -8.60 -4.51 -9.21
N SER A 462 -9.82 -4.20 -9.69
CA SER A 462 -9.97 -3.65 -11.03
C SER A 462 -9.23 -2.31 -11.18
N PRO A 463 -8.54 -2.07 -12.27
CA PRO A 463 -8.49 -2.86 -13.51
C PRO A 463 -7.38 -3.93 -13.54
N ALA A 464 -6.96 -4.50 -12.43
CA ALA A 464 -5.86 -5.44 -12.27
C ALA A 464 -4.47 -4.79 -12.50
N TYR A 465 -3.52 -5.52 -13.13
CA TYR A 465 -2.16 -5.02 -13.34
C TYR A 465 -2.07 -3.88 -14.34
N LEU A 466 -1.17 -2.93 -14.05
CA LEU A 466 -0.77 -1.86 -14.96
C LEU A 466 0.76 -1.97 -15.16
N PRO A 467 1.22 -2.80 -16.10
CA PRO A 467 2.63 -2.86 -16.46
C PRO A 467 3.02 -1.68 -17.36
N PRO A 468 4.32 -1.30 -17.43
CA PRO A 468 4.84 -0.35 -18.39
C PRO A 468 4.56 -0.75 -19.85
N ALA A 469 4.47 0.24 -20.74
CA ALA A 469 4.12 0.02 -22.14
C ALA A 469 5.05 -0.96 -22.86
N GLU A 470 6.35 -0.94 -22.56
CA GLU A 470 7.37 -1.80 -23.15
C GLU A 470 7.25 -3.28 -22.80
N LEU A 471 6.47 -3.61 -21.75
CA LEU A 471 6.28 -5.00 -21.33
C LEU A 471 5.05 -5.67 -21.94
N TYR A 472 4.29 -4.96 -22.78
CA TYR A 472 3.21 -5.57 -23.54
C TYR A 472 3.76 -6.42 -24.70
N ASP A 473 3.03 -7.46 -25.07
CA ASP A 473 3.40 -8.45 -26.08
C ASP A 473 4.66 -9.28 -25.75
N THR A 474 5.10 -9.25 -24.47
CA THR A 474 6.22 -10.07 -23.97
C THR A 474 5.79 -11.40 -23.40
N GLY A 475 4.54 -11.54 -22.99
CA GLY A 475 3.98 -12.76 -22.38
C GLY A 475 4.25 -12.90 -20.88
N ILE A 476 4.66 -11.82 -20.19
CA ILE A 476 4.76 -11.82 -18.72
C ILE A 476 3.38 -12.03 -18.08
N TYR A 477 3.36 -12.59 -16.88
CA TYR A 477 2.12 -12.90 -16.17
C TYR A 477 1.19 -11.69 -16.05
N GLN A 478 1.70 -10.56 -15.62
CA GLN A 478 0.93 -9.35 -15.38
C GLN A 478 0.30 -8.80 -16.67
N GLU A 479 1.03 -8.84 -17.79
CA GLU A 479 0.51 -8.45 -19.09
C GLU A 479 -0.63 -9.37 -19.53
N THR A 480 -0.52 -10.68 -19.30
CA THR A 480 -1.60 -11.63 -19.65
C THR A 480 -2.88 -11.42 -18.83
N ILE A 481 -2.76 -10.73 -17.70
CA ILE A 481 -3.87 -10.40 -16.78
C ILE A 481 -4.40 -8.99 -17.04
N ALA A 482 -3.56 -8.07 -17.55
CA ALA A 482 -3.90 -6.67 -17.78
C ALA A 482 -5.07 -6.52 -18.76
N VAL A 483 -6.02 -5.66 -18.40
CA VAL A 483 -7.20 -5.34 -19.24
C VAL A 483 -7.08 -3.96 -19.91
N LEU A 484 -6.13 -3.14 -19.48
CA LEU A 484 -5.85 -1.82 -20.02
C LEU A 484 -4.81 -1.88 -21.15
N ALA A 485 -4.85 -0.89 -22.02
CA ALA A 485 -3.92 -0.78 -23.14
C ALA A 485 -2.49 -0.39 -22.69
N PRO A 486 -1.46 -0.66 -23.52
CA PRO A 486 -0.11 -0.14 -23.29
C PRO A 486 -0.14 1.39 -23.12
N GLY A 487 0.71 1.93 -22.23
CA GLY A 487 0.80 3.36 -21.94
C GLY A 487 -0.16 3.88 -20.86
N CYS A 488 -1.02 3.02 -20.32
CA CYS A 488 -1.93 3.42 -19.25
C CYS A 488 -1.23 3.75 -17.94
N LEU A 489 -0.14 3.05 -17.59
CA LEU A 489 0.67 3.35 -16.41
C LEU A 489 1.30 4.74 -16.53
N GLU A 490 1.90 5.05 -17.66
CA GLU A 490 2.56 6.32 -17.97
C GLU A 490 1.53 7.48 -17.95
N THR A 491 0.37 7.27 -18.56
CA THR A 491 -0.76 8.23 -18.52
C THR A 491 -1.20 8.50 -17.09
N LEU A 492 -1.30 7.47 -16.26
CA LEU A 492 -1.69 7.59 -14.85
C LEU A 492 -0.64 8.37 -14.05
N ILE A 493 0.66 8.10 -14.25
CA ILE A 493 1.76 8.83 -13.62
C ILE A 493 1.70 10.32 -13.95
N GLU A 494 1.49 10.68 -15.22
CA GLU A 494 1.40 12.09 -15.63
C GLU A 494 0.16 12.76 -15.04
N ALA A 495 -1.00 12.13 -15.10
CA ALA A 495 -2.23 12.70 -14.54
C ALA A 495 -2.13 12.94 -13.02
N ILE A 496 -1.50 12.01 -12.28
CA ILE A 496 -1.24 12.18 -10.85
C ILE A 496 -0.22 13.30 -10.62
N SER A 497 0.84 13.38 -11.43
CA SER A 497 1.87 14.40 -11.31
C SER A 497 1.32 15.81 -11.54
N GLU A 498 0.50 16.01 -12.57
CA GLU A 498 -0.19 17.28 -12.82
C GLU A 498 -1.07 17.68 -11.63
N LYS A 499 -1.78 16.71 -11.04
CA LYS A 499 -2.64 16.97 -9.89
C LYS A 499 -1.83 17.28 -8.62
N ILE A 500 -0.66 16.67 -8.40
CA ILE A 500 0.25 17.03 -7.31
C ILE A 500 0.74 18.47 -7.46
N THR A 501 1.15 18.85 -8.66
CA THR A 501 1.58 20.22 -9.00
C THR A 501 0.49 21.24 -8.66
N GLU A 502 -0.76 20.95 -9.04
CA GLU A 502 -1.92 21.79 -8.72
C GLU A 502 -2.16 21.89 -7.19
N ILE A 503 -2.18 20.74 -6.47
CA ILE A 503 -2.46 20.68 -5.02
C ILE A 503 -1.43 21.47 -4.21
N PHE A 504 -0.16 21.41 -4.59
CA PHE A 504 0.92 22.08 -3.88
C PHE A 504 1.31 23.43 -4.49
N GLN A 505 0.69 23.83 -5.61
CA GLN A 505 0.98 25.07 -6.34
C GLN A 505 2.48 25.18 -6.67
N LEU A 506 3.03 24.09 -7.22
CA LEU A 506 4.41 24.01 -7.65
C LEU A 506 4.55 24.63 -9.06
N ASP A 507 5.72 25.26 -9.34
CA ASP A 507 6.04 25.85 -10.64
C ASP A 507 6.48 24.77 -11.66
#